data_80f28c82037c31816582eedbc97c017a
#
_entry.id   80f28c82037c31816582eedbc97c017a
#
_cell.length_a   1.000
_cell.length_b   1.000
_cell.length_c   1.000
_cell.angle_alpha   90.00
_cell.angle_beta   90.00
_cell.angle_gamma   90.00
#
_symmetry.space_group_name_H-M   'P 1'
#
loop_
_entity.id
_entity.type
_entity.pdbx_description
1 polymer ?
#
loop_
_entity_poly.entity_id
_entity_poly.type
_entity_poly.pdbx_seq_one_letter_code
_entity_poly.pdbx_strand_id
1 'polypeptide(L)'
;MQVRSTSMRGGIVVRRAVARDVKRLTRLVRGSRAYGGQYAAMVADYRVGPDYVETHRVFVAVDAGDSTGRVLGFYSLVLVPPELDLLFVEDGMQGRGIGRLLVEHMKSEARAAGLDRVRVVSHPPAEGFYRSVGALLTGTVSANPPAVAWDRPELEFPIQ
;
A
#
# COMPACT_ATOMS: atom_id res chain seq x y z
N MET A 1 -24.21 -2.03 -13.45
CA MET A 1 -22.86 -2.48 -13.86
C MET A 1 -21.81 -1.83 -12.98
N GLN A 2 -20.91 -2.61 -12.52
CA GLN A 2 -19.86 -2.08 -11.68
C GLN A 2 -18.75 -1.46 -12.50
N VAL A 3 -18.40 -0.23 -12.17
CA VAL A 3 -17.26 0.45 -12.79
C VAL A 3 -15.98 0.03 -12.09
N ARG A 4 -15.04 -0.47 -12.83
CA ARG A 4 -13.73 -0.79 -12.27
C ARG A 4 -12.87 0.44 -12.25
N SER A 5 -12.27 0.71 -11.09
CA SER A 5 -11.25 1.71 -11.00
C SER A 5 -9.97 1.13 -11.61
N THR A 6 -9.51 1.73 -12.69
CA THR A 6 -8.31 1.28 -13.42
C THR A 6 -7.49 2.51 -13.80
N SER A 7 -6.21 2.44 -13.57
CA SER A 7 -5.27 3.47 -13.99
C SER A 7 -4.15 2.84 -14.79
N MET A 8 -3.63 3.60 -15.76
CA MET A 8 -2.49 3.16 -16.56
C MET A 8 -1.49 4.30 -16.69
N ARG A 9 -0.23 3.99 -16.47
CA ARG A 9 0.86 4.95 -16.66
C ARG A 9 2.13 4.17 -17.05
N GLY A 10 2.74 4.55 -18.19
CA GLY A 10 3.99 3.94 -18.63
C GLY A 10 3.93 2.43 -18.75
N GLY A 11 2.78 1.86 -19.17
CA GLY A 11 2.59 0.44 -19.28
C GLY A 11 2.18 -0.26 -17.99
N ILE A 12 2.02 0.48 -16.89
CA ILE A 12 1.58 -0.09 -15.61
C ILE A 12 0.07 0.07 -15.48
N VAL A 13 -0.63 -1.01 -15.20
CA VAL A 13 -2.09 -1.03 -15.01
C VAL A 13 -2.37 -1.36 -13.55
N VAL A 14 -3.30 -0.61 -12.95
CA VAL A 14 -3.77 -0.90 -11.58
C VAL A 14 -5.14 -1.56 -11.67
N ARG A 15 -5.28 -2.73 -11.05
CA ARG A 15 -6.54 -3.49 -11.04
C ARG A 15 -6.86 -3.97 -9.64
N ARG A 16 -8.10 -4.37 -9.43
CA ARG A 16 -8.51 -4.96 -8.15
C ARG A 16 -7.77 -6.28 -7.91
N ALA A 17 -7.30 -6.49 -6.69
CA ALA A 17 -6.73 -7.76 -6.29
C ALA A 17 -7.81 -8.82 -6.14
N VAL A 18 -7.46 -10.06 -6.44
CA VAL A 18 -8.34 -11.22 -6.28
C VAL A 18 -7.63 -12.30 -5.46
N ALA A 19 -8.36 -13.35 -5.08
CA ALA A 19 -7.84 -14.39 -4.20
C ALA A 19 -6.53 -15.02 -4.70
N ARG A 20 -6.38 -15.19 -6.01
CA ARG A 20 -5.15 -15.78 -6.57
C ARG A 20 -3.90 -14.91 -6.38
N ASP A 21 -4.08 -13.63 -6.04
CA ASP A 21 -2.95 -12.72 -5.85
C ASP A 21 -2.32 -12.85 -4.46
N VAL A 22 -3.00 -13.43 -3.47
CA VAL A 22 -2.61 -13.32 -2.07
C VAL A 22 -1.21 -13.86 -1.75
N LYS A 23 -0.79 -14.93 -2.42
CA LYS A 23 0.55 -15.47 -2.20
C LYS A 23 1.62 -14.49 -2.65
N ARG A 24 1.40 -13.85 -3.78
CA ARG A 24 2.33 -12.86 -4.31
C ARG A 24 2.38 -11.62 -3.40
N LEU A 25 1.23 -11.16 -2.91
CA LEU A 25 1.16 -10.02 -2.01
C LEU A 25 1.92 -10.31 -0.71
N THR A 26 1.74 -11.50 -0.16
CA THR A 26 2.47 -11.92 1.03
C THR A 26 3.99 -11.90 0.79
N ARG A 27 4.42 -12.39 -0.38
CA ARG A 27 5.85 -12.37 -0.72
C ARG A 27 6.39 -10.94 -0.86
N LEU A 28 5.59 -10.03 -1.40
CA LEU A 28 6.00 -8.62 -1.52
C LEU A 28 6.23 -7.99 -0.14
N VAL A 29 5.33 -8.26 0.81
CA VAL A 29 5.48 -7.75 2.17
C VAL A 29 6.72 -8.34 2.84
N ARG A 30 6.83 -9.66 2.84
CA ARG A 30 7.91 -10.37 3.55
C ARG A 30 9.28 -10.11 2.94
N GLY A 31 9.34 -9.95 1.63
CA GLY A 31 10.61 -9.77 0.91
C GLY A 31 11.05 -8.33 0.75
N SER A 32 10.31 -7.36 1.29
CA SER A 32 10.62 -5.96 1.08
C SER A 32 11.92 -5.55 1.78
N ARG A 33 12.84 -4.97 1.03
CA ARG A 33 14.08 -4.42 1.58
C ARG A 33 13.84 -3.20 2.45
N ALA A 34 12.72 -2.51 2.24
CA ALA A 34 12.34 -1.39 3.08
C ALA A 34 12.19 -1.82 4.54
N TYR A 35 11.88 -3.10 4.78
CA TYR A 35 11.78 -3.69 6.11
C TYR A 35 13.00 -4.55 6.45
N GLY A 36 14.15 -4.25 5.86
CA GLY A 36 15.39 -4.95 6.19
C GLY A 36 15.95 -4.52 7.54
N GLY A 37 16.99 -5.22 7.98
CA GLY A 37 17.69 -4.90 9.23
C GLY A 37 16.75 -4.98 10.43
N GLN A 38 16.72 -3.91 11.22
CA GLN A 38 15.93 -3.86 12.46
C GLN A 38 14.42 -3.95 12.23
N TYR A 39 13.95 -3.69 11.01
CA TYR A 39 12.52 -3.71 10.71
C TYR A 39 12.02 -5.07 10.21
N ALA A 40 12.90 -6.01 9.96
CA ALA A 40 12.54 -7.31 9.35
C ALA A 40 11.52 -8.07 10.18
N ALA A 41 11.59 -7.97 11.50
CA ALA A 41 10.69 -8.69 12.38
C ALA A 41 9.22 -8.28 12.23
N MET A 42 8.96 -7.05 11.76
CA MET A 42 7.58 -6.57 11.57
C MET A 42 6.82 -7.39 10.55
N VAL A 43 7.52 -7.89 9.54
CA VAL A 43 6.87 -8.52 8.39
C VAL A 43 7.21 -10.00 8.23
N ALA A 44 8.07 -10.54 9.11
CA ALA A 44 8.58 -11.92 8.97
C ALA A 44 7.47 -12.98 8.88
N ASP A 45 6.41 -12.81 9.66
CA ASP A 45 5.29 -13.75 9.70
C ASP A 45 4.01 -13.18 9.09
N TYR A 46 4.11 -12.05 8.43
CA TYR A 46 2.93 -11.40 7.86
C TYR A 46 2.34 -12.22 6.72
N ARG A 47 1.01 -12.24 6.67
CA ARG A 47 0.28 -12.96 5.62
C ARG A 47 -0.92 -12.13 5.16
N VAL A 48 -1.03 -11.95 3.86
CA VAL A 48 -2.22 -11.36 3.23
C VAL A 48 -3.13 -12.53 2.85
N GLY A 49 -4.33 -12.58 3.41
CA GLY A 49 -5.27 -13.66 3.15
C GLY A 49 -6.40 -13.27 2.20
N PRO A 50 -7.17 -14.27 1.72
CA PRO A 50 -8.30 -13.99 0.82
C PRO A 50 -9.39 -13.12 1.44
N ASP A 51 -9.69 -13.33 2.72
CA ASP A 51 -10.71 -12.54 3.42
C ASP A 51 -10.31 -11.07 3.50
N TYR A 52 -9.02 -10.81 3.73
CA TYR A 52 -8.51 -9.45 3.77
C TYR A 52 -8.70 -8.75 2.43
N VAL A 53 -8.39 -9.44 1.33
CA VAL A 53 -8.53 -8.90 -0.02
C VAL A 53 -9.99 -8.63 -0.38
N GLU A 54 -10.90 -9.47 0.07
CA GLU A 54 -12.33 -9.27 -0.17
C GLU A 54 -12.92 -8.15 0.68
N THR A 55 -12.48 -8.04 1.95
CA THR A 55 -13.04 -7.08 2.90
C THR A 55 -12.60 -5.66 2.61
N HIS A 56 -11.34 -5.48 2.21
CA HIS A 56 -10.76 -4.15 2.00
C HIS A 56 -10.57 -3.83 0.52
N ARG A 57 -10.27 -2.57 0.23
CA ARG A 57 -10.01 -2.12 -1.15
C ARG A 57 -8.55 -2.37 -1.47
N VAL A 58 -8.26 -3.53 -2.04
CA VAL A 58 -6.89 -3.95 -2.36
C VAL A 58 -6.70 -3.91 -3.87
N PHE A 59 -5.68 -3.17 -4.31
CA PHE A 59 -5.38 -3.00 -5.74
C PHE A 59 -3.93 -3.32 -6.01
N VAL A 60 -3.69 -3.94 -7.16
CA VAL A 60 -2.35 -4.35 -7.59
C VAL A 60 -1.93 -3.59 -8.84
N ALA A 61 -0.64 -3.31 -8.93
CA ALA A 61 -0.03 -2.72 -10.11
C ALA A 61 0.65 -3.84 -10.90
N VAL A 62 0.31 -3.97 -12.17
CA VAL A 62 0.88 -5.00 -13.05
C VAL A 62 1.45 -4.36 -14.30
N ASP A 63 2.43 -5.02 -14.90
CA ASP A 63 3.00 -4.57 -16.17
C ASP A 63 2.12 -5.08 -17.31
N ALA A 64 1.46 -4.17 -18.03
CA ALA A 64 0.57 -4.52 -19.12
C ALA A 64 1.30 -5.21 -20.28
N GLY A 65 2.61 -4.98 -20.43
CA GLY A 65 3.42 -5.62 -21.44
C GLY A 65 3.90 -7.02 -21.07
N ASP A 66 3.67 -7.44 -19.84
CA ASP A 66 4.08 -8.76 -19.35
C ASP A 66 2.91 -9.72 -19.44
N SER A 67 3.03 -10.72 -20.31
CA SER A 67 1.97 -11.71 -20.53
C SER A 67 1.63 -12.53 -19.29
N THR A 68 2.55 -12.58 -18.30
CA THR A 68 2.30 -13.31 -17.05
C THR A 68 1.42 -12.54 -16.09
N GLY A 69 1.25 -11.23 -16.30
CA GLY A 69 0.48 -10.38 -15.39
C GLY A 69 1.13 -10.24 -14.02
N ARG A 70 2.45 -10.22 -13.97
CA ARG A 70 3.20 -10.16 -12.71
C ARG A 70 2.86 -8.91 -11.92
N VAL A 71 2.57 -9.11 -10.65
CA VAL A 71 2.28 -8.00 -9.72
C VAL A 71 3.59 -7.35 -9.29
N LEU A 72 3.69 -6.04 -9.50
CA LEU A 72 4.87 -5.24 -9.18
C LEU A 72 4.73 -4.47 -7.87
N GLY A 73 3.52 -4.32 -7.38
CA GLY A 73 3.23 -3.63 -6.14
C GLY A 73 1.75 -3.65 -5.85
N PHE A 74 1.38 -3.19 -4.66
CA PHE A 74 -0.03 -3.14 -4.29
C PHE A 74 -0.25 -2.18 -3.12
N TYR A 75 -1.52 -1.82 -2.90
CA TYR A 75 -1.93 -1.13 -1.69
C TYR A 75 -3.22 -1.72 -1.16
N SER A 76 -3.49 -1.49 0.11
CA SER A 76 -4.78 -1.78 0.69
C SER A 76 -5.34 -0.54 1.38
N LEU A 77 -6.58 -0.22 1.07
CA LEU A 77 -7.33 0.87 1.69
C LEU A 77 -8.42 0.27 2.56
N VAL A 78 -8.33 0.55 3.86
CA VAL A 78 -9.37 0.21 4.82
C VAL A 78 -10.32 1.40 4.89
N LEU A 79 -11.63 1.16 4.84
CA LEU A 79 -12.61 2.25 4.80
C LEU A 79 -13.06 2.70 6.20
N VAL A 80 -13.11 1.80 7.17
CA VAL A 80 -13.60 2.11 8.51
C VAL A 80 -12.67 1.51 9.57
N PRO A 81 -11.90 2.33 10.27
CA PRO A 81 -11.62 3.75 9.97
C PRO A 81 -10.77 3.91 8.72
N PRO A 82 -10.83 5.07 8.06
CA PRO A 82 -10.08 5.26 6.81
C PRO A 82 -8.57 5.19 7.01
N GLU A 83 -7.95 4.20 6.39
CA GLU A 83 -6.51 4.01 6.56
C GLU A 83 -5.89 3.34 5.33
N LEU A 84 -4.75 3.86 4.91
CA LEU A 84 -3.87 3.18 3.97
C LEU A 84 -3.05 2.19 4.79
N ASP A 85 -3.48 0.92 4.78
CA ASP A 85 -2.93 -0.09 5.67
C ASP A 85 -1.63 -0.69 5.16
N LEU A 86 -1.58 -0.98 3.86
CA LEU A 86 -0.40 -1.57 3.21
C LEU A 86 -0.09 -0.83 1.92
N LEU A 87 1.20 -0.65 1.65
CA LEU A 87 1.69 -0.16 0.36
C LEU A 87 3.08 -0.73 0.15
N PHE A 88 3.23 -1.58 -0.84
CA PHE A 88 4.50 -2.25 -1.14
C PHE A 88 4.75 -2.26 -2.64
N VAL A 89 6.00 -2.02 -3.02
CA VAL A 89 6.46 -2.08 -4.41
C VAL A 89 7.67 -3.01 -4.44
N GLU A 90 7.74 -3.87 -5.46
CA GLU A 90 8.86 -4.79 -5.62
C GLU A 90 10.18 -4.02 -5.64
N ASP A 91 11.18 -4.53 -4.91
CA ASP A 91 12.44 -3.82 -4.73
C ASP A 91 13.11 -3.39 -6.03
N GLY A 92 13.12 -4.24 -7.04
CA GLY A 92 13.73 -3.92 -8.33
C GLY A 92 12.98 -2.88 -9.14
N MET A 93 11.79 -2.48 -8.71
CA MET A 93 10.92 -1.53 -9.42
C MET A 93 10.90 -0.15 -8.77
N GLN A 94 11.74 0.09 -7.78
CA GLN A 94 11.83 1.40 -7.13
C GLN A 94 12.29 2.45 -8.14
N GLY A 95 11.78 3.68 -8.00
CA GLY A 95 12.14 4.77 -8.89
C GLY A 95 11.38 4.84 -10.20
N ARG A 96 10.45 3.92 -10.45
CA ARG A 96 9.63 3.92 -11.67
C ARG A 96 8.26 4.57 -11.49
N GLY A 97 8.02 5.19 -10.35
CA GLY A 97 6.76 5.88 -10.09
C GLY A 97 5.59 4.98 -9.74
N ILE A 98 5.82 3.70 -9.47
CA ILE A 98 4.75 2.75 -9.14
C ILE A 98 4.11 3.11 -7.81
N GLY A 99 4.91 3.45 -6.79
CA GLY A 99 4.38 3.88 -5.50
C GLY A 99 3.49 5.11 -5.62
N ARG A 100 3.94 6.10 -6.38
CA ARG A 100 3.16 7.31 -6.63
C ARG A 100 1.86 6.99 -7.37
N LEU A 101 1.92 6.13 -8.38
CA LEU A 101 0.73 5.71 -9.12
C LEU A 101 -0.28 5.03 -8.20
N LEU A 102 0.18 4.15 -7.32
CA LEU A 102 -0.68 3.47 -6.35
C LEU A 102 -1.32 4.45 -5.38
N VAL A 103 -0.56 5.43 -4.88
CA VAL A 103 -1.11 6.46 -3.98
C VAL A 103 -2.17 7.31 -4.71
N GLU A 104 -1.92 7.70 -5.95
CA GLU A 104 -2.90 8.48 -6.73
C GLU A 104 -4.17 7.66 -6.96
N HIS A 105 -4.03 6.37 -7.24
CA HIS A 105 -5.18 5.48 -7.39
C HIS A 105 -5.94 5.36 -6.07
N MET A 106 -5.23 5.22 -4.96
CA MET A 106 -5.82 5.15 -3.62
C MET A 106 -6.65 6.41 -3.33
N LYS A 107 -6.13 7.59 -3.65
CA LYS A 107 -6.86 8.83 -3.44
C LYS A 107 -8.17 8.86 -4.25
N SER A 108 -8.13 8.35 -5.48
CA SER A 108 -9.32 8.23 -6.32
C SER A 108 -10.36 7.29 -5.69
N GLU A 109 -9.92 6.14 -5.19
CA GLU A 109 -10.80 5.19 -4.52
C GLU A 109 -11.37 5.77 -3.23
N ALA A 110 -10.57 6.48 -2.47
CA ALA A 110 -11.02 7.15 -1.25
C ALA A 110 -12.08 8.20 -1.56
N ARG A 111 -11.87 8.98 -2.62
CA ARG A 111 -12.84 9.98 -3.07
C ARG A 111 -14.16 9.32 -3.47
N ALA A 112 -14.07 8.24 -4.24
CA ALA A 112 -15.25 7.51 -4.69
C ALA A 112 -16.03 6.89 -3.52
N ALA A 113 -15.33 6.56 -2.44
CA ALA A 113 -15.95 6.01 -1.22
C ALA A 113 -16.48 7.09 -0.27
N GLY A 114 -16.33 8.37 -0.61
CA GLY A 114 -16.82 9.48 0.21
C GLY A 114 -15.95 9.81 1.41
N LEU A 115 -14.68 9.42 1.40
CA LEU A 115 -13.79 9.69 2.51
C LEU A 115 -13.23 11.11 2.40
N ASP A 116 -13.06 11.78 3.56
CA ASP A 116 -12.46 13.11 3.64
C ASP A 116 -10.95 13.05 3.81
N ARG A 117 -10.46 11.98 4.35
CA ARG A 117 -9.06 11.82 4.71
C ARG A 117 -8.73 10.35 4.87
N VAL A 118 -7.46 10.03 4.71
CA VAL A 118 -6.95 8.67 4.88
C VAL A 118 -5.70 8.75 5.74
N ARG A 119 -5.71 8.01 6.84
CA ARG A 119 -4.59 7.93 7.77
C ARG A 119 -3.57 6.92 7.26
N VAL A 120 -2.30 7.18 7.53
CA VAL A 120 -1.25 6.19 7.35
C VAL A 120 -0.30 6.23 8.54
N VAL A 121 -0.02 5.06 9.11
CA VAL A 121 1.03 4.90 10.11
C VAL A 121 2.24 4.35 9.39
N SER A 122 3.23 5.19 9.23
CA SER A 122 4.37 4.89 8.38
C SER A 122 5.41 4.07 9.12
N HIS A 123 5.92 3.06 8.48
CA HIS A 123 7.23 2.54 8.76
C HIS A 123 8.24 3.71 8.63
N PRO A 124 9.12 3.95 9.63
CA PRO A 124 9.88 5.20 9.69
C PRO A 124 10.65 5.58 8.43
N PRO A 125 11.35 4.67 7.75
CA PRO A 125 12.06 5.05 6.53
C PRO A 125 11.17 5.50 5.38
N ALA A 126 9.86 5.21 5.41
CA ALA A 126 8.94 5.57 4.33
C ALA A 126 8.29 6.95 4.52
N GLU A 127 8.52 7.62 5.65
CA GLU A 127 7.88 8.92 5.92
C GLU A 127 8.12 9.93 4.80
N GLY A 128 9.35 10.02 4.33
CA GLY A 128 9.71 10.95 3.25
C GLY A 128 8.91 10.71 1.98
N PHE A 129 8.71 9.45 1.63
CA PHE A 129 7.91 9.09 0.47
C PHE A 129 6.46 9.57 0.65
N TYR A 130 5.84 9.25 1.79
CA TYR A 130 4.44 9.63 2.02
C TYR A 130 4.27 11.15 1.99
N ARG A 131 5.20 11.89 2.56
CA ARG A 131 5.14 13.36 2.49
C ARG A 131 5.29 13.86 1.06
N SER A 132 6.14 13.22 0.26
CA SER A 132 6.35 13.62 -1.14
C SER A 132 5.11 13.41 -2.02
N VAL A 133 4.19 12.54 -1.61
CA VAL A 133 2.96 12.29 -2.35
C VAL A 133 1.73 12.90 -1.70
N GLY A 134 1.93 13.82 -0.76
CA GLY A 134 0.86 14.69 -0.26
C GLY A 134 0.36 14.39 1.14
N ALA A 135 0.95 13.47 1.87
CA ALA A 135 0.57 13.22 3.24
C ALA A 135 1.16 14.27 4.18
N LEU A 136 0.39 14.62 5.20
CA LEU A 136 0.79 15.61 6.21
C LEU A 136 1.03 14.89 7.53
N LEU A 137 2.14 15.22 8.19
CA LEU A 137 2.46 14.64 9.48
C LEU A 137 1.46 15.14 10.54
N THR A 138 0.81 14.21 11.24
CA THR A 138 -0.21 14.54 12.25
C THR A 138 0.18 14.11 13.65
N GLY A 139 1.16 13.23 13.81
CA GLY A 139 1.57 12.78 15.12
C GLY A 139 2.53 11.62 15.07
N THR A 140 2.56 10.91 16.19
CA THR A 140 3.43 9.74 16.36
C THR A 140 2.66 8.64 17.05
N VAL A 141 2.77 7.43 16.54
CA VAL A 141 2.25 6.24 17.22
C VAL A 141 3.40 5.64 18.02
N SER A 142 3.23 5.58 19.33
CA SER A 142 4.27 5.11 20.24
C SER A 142 4.64 3.65 19.98
N ALA A 143 5.88 3.32 20.27
CA ALA A 143 6.35 1.94 20.27
C ALA A 143 5.48 1.07 21.15
N ASN A 144 5.30 -0.19 20.77
CA ASN A 144 4.53 -1.19 21.51
C ASN A 144 5.30 -2.50 21.52
N PRO A 145 6.41 -2.57 22.28
CA PRO A 145 7.22 -3.79 22.33
C PRO A 145 6.43 -4.96 22.95
N PRO A 146 6.69 -6.20 22.54
CA PRO A 146 7.65 -6.58 21.51
C PRO A 146 7.12 -6.51 20.08
N ALA A 147 5.83 -6.19 19.89
CA ALA A 147 5.20 -6.16 18.56
C ALA A 147 5.87 -5.13 17.64
N VAL A 148 6.04 -3.90 18.12
CA VAL A 148 6.76 -2.85 17.39
C VAL A 148 7.68 -2.14 18.36
N ALA A 149 8.98 -2.21 18.11
CA ALA A 149 9.99 -1.75 19.06
C ALA A 149 10.32 -0.25 18.92
N TRP A 150 9.73 0.48 17.99
CA TRP A 150 10.04 1.88 17.73
C TRP A 150 8.76 2.69 17.49
N ASP A 151 8.87 4.00 17.66
CA ASP A 151 7.79 4.93 17.35
C ASP A 151 7.64 5.03 15.84
N ARG A 152 6.41 5.28 15.41
CA ARG A 152 6.06 5.39 13.98
C ARG A 152 5.41 6.74 13.70
N PRO A 153 5.81 7.45 12.63
CA PRO A 153 5.11 8.67 12.25
C PRO A 153 3.68 8.36 11.80
N GLU A 154 2.76 9.21 12.19
CA GLU A 154 1.38 9.17 11.74
C GLU A 154 1.15 10.31 10.78
N LEU A 155 0.60 10.00 9.60
CA LEU A 155 0.33 11.00 8.58
C LEU A 155 -1.11 10.89 8.11
N GLU A 156 -1.55 11.88 7.35
CA GLU A 156 -2.90 11.93 6.84
C GLU A 156 -2.88 12.49 5.43
N PHE A 157 -3.59 11.80 4.52
CA PHE A 157 -3.87 12.31 3.19
C PHE A 157 -5.19 13.03 3.20
N PRO A 158 -5.24 14.35 2.93
CA PRO A 158 -6.51 15.02 2.70
C PRO A 158 -7.09 14.51 1.37
N ILE A 159 -8.39 14.19 1.37
CA ILE A 159 -9.09 13.72 0.17
C ILE A 159 -10.13 14.75 -0.21
N GLN A 160 -10.14 15.15 -1.47
CA GLN A 160 -11.06 16.19 -1.95
C GLN A 160 -12.04 15.69 -2.98
#